data_7734d159092d4c7a58aec3d707438e43
#
_entry.id   7734d159092d4c7a58aec3d707438e43
#
_cell.length_a   1.000
_cell.length_b   1.000
_cell.length_c   1.000
_cell.angle_alpha   90.00
_cell.angle_beta   90.00
_cell.angle_gamma   90.00
#
_symmetry.space_group_name_H-M   'P 1'
#
loop_
_entity.id
_entity.type
_entity.pdbx_description
1 polymer ?
#
loop_
_entity_poly.entity_id
_entity_poly.type
_entity_poly.pdbx_seq_one_letter_code
_entity_poly.pdbx_strand_id
1 'polypeptide(L)'
;MNGAESLVRTLVNNGVSVSFSNPGTSEMHFVAALDRVEGMRCVLGLFEGVVTGAADGYYRMTGNPASTLLHLGPGLGNGLANLHNAKKAGSGIVNIVGEHAGYHIKHDAPLNSDIEGVARPMSDWVMTSCSAQA
;
A
#
# COMPACT_ATOMS: atom_id res chain seq x y z
N MET A 1 -13.66 3.23 15.74
CA MET A 1 -12.90 3.28 14.47
C MET A 1 -11.42 3.28 14.82
N ASN A 2 -10.63 2.42 14.22
CA ASN A 2 -9.18 2.40 14.38
C ASN A 2 -8.50 3.09 13.18
N GLY A 3 -7.15 3.25 13.22
CA GLY A 3 -6.41 3.94 12.16
C GLY A 3 -6.56 3.30 10.78
N ALA A 4 -6.61 1.97 10.70
CA ALA A 4 -6.80 1.27 9.43
C ALA A 4 -8.19 1.52 8.83
N GLU A 5 -9.25 1.49 9.65
CA GLU A 5 -10.60 1.84 9.21
C GLU A 5 -10.69 3.32 8.77
N SER A 6 -10.00 4.21 9.47
CA SER A 6 -9.92 5.64 9.09
C SER A 6 -9.25 5.78 7.72
N LEU A 7 -8.14 5.09 7.50
CA LEU A 7 -7.42 5.11 6.22
C LEU A 7 -8.30 4.59 5.08
N VAL A 8 -8.93 3.41 5.23
CA VAL A 8 -9.80 2.85 4.19
C VAL A 8 -10.98 3.76 3.87
N ARG A 9 -11.64 4.33 4.90
CA ARG A 9 -12.72 5.31 4.69
C ARG A 9 -12.24 6.56 3.96
N THR A 10 -11.07 7.06 4.31
CA THR A 10 -10.48 8.22 3.64
C THR A 10 -10.22 7.93 2.16
N LEU A 11 -9.66 6.76 1.84
CA LEU A 11 -9.45 6.32 0.46
C LEU A 11 -10.77 6.27 -0.32
N VAL A 12 -11.78 5.59 0.23
CA VAL A 12 -13.11 5.47 -0.41
C VAL A 12 -13.76 6.84 -0.62
N ASN A 13 -13.74 7.71 0.38
CA ASN A 13 -14.32 9.05 0.31
C ASN A 13 -13.61 9.95 -0.72
N ASN A 14 -12.37 9.61 -1.10
CA ASN A 14 -11.60 10.31 -2.12
C ASN A 14 -11.57 9.54 -3.47
N GLY A 15 -12.48 8.61 -3.68
CA GLY A 15 -12.67 7.94 -4.98
C GLY A 15 -11.75 6.74 -5.23
N VAL A 16 -10.96 6.31 -4.23
CA VAL A 16 -10.16 5.09 -4.33
C VAL A 16 -11.04 3.91 -3.89
N SER A 17 -11.59 3.19 -4.84
CA SER A 17 -12.57 2.11 -4.61
C SER A 17 -12.01 0.70 -4.83
N VAL A 18 -10.75 0.59 -5.23
CA VAL A 18 -10.08 -0.70 -5.48
C VAL A 18 -8.74 -0.74 -4.77
N SER A 19 -8.46 -1.84 -4.09
CA SER A 19 -7.16 -2.18 -3.51
C SER A 19 -6.65 -3.48 -4.11
N PHE A 20 -5.50 -3.44 -4.75
CA PHE A 20 -4.76 -4.64 -5.15
C PHE A 20 -3.81 -5.00 -4.01
N SER A 21 -3.86 -6.23 -3.51
CA SER A 21 -3.24 -6.55 -2.23
C SER A 21 -2.46 -7.86 -2.28
N ASN A 22 -1.26 -7.85 -1.71
CA ASN A 22 -0.52 -9.05 -1.34
C ASN A 22 -0.04 -8.89 0.11
N PRO A 23 -0.93 -9.11 1.11
CA PRO A 23 -0.62 -8.88 2.51
C PRO A 23 0.15 -10.02 3.15
N GLY A 24 0.92 -9.69 4.17
CA GLY A 24 1.38 -10.63 5.18
C GLY A 24 0.74 -10.35 6.54
N THR A 25 1.31 -10.89 7.61
CA THR A 25 0.77 -10.78 8.97
C THR A 25 0.78 -9.35 9.53
N SER A 26 1.71 -8.52 9.08
CA SER A 26 1.83 -7.12 9.52
C SER A 26 0.69 -6.24 9.01
N GLU A 27 0.05 -6.61 7.92
CA GLU A 27 -1.02 -5.85 7.27
C GLU A 27 -2.45 -6.28 7.69
N MET A 28 -2.60 -7.21 8.65
CA MET A 28 -3.90 -7.77 9.04
C MET A 28 -4.89 -6.71 9.53
N HIS A 29 -4.43 -5.63 10.12
CA HIS A 29 -5.31 -4.52 10.52
C HIS A 29 -5.98 -3.85 9.32
N PHE A 30 -5.24 -3.66 8.22
CA PHE A 30 -5.78 -3.12 6.98
C PHE A 30 -6.71 -4.11 6.30
N VAL A 31 -6.35 -5.39 6.25
CA VAL A 31 -7.21 -6.46 5.71
C VAL A 31 -8.54 -6.53 6.46
N ALA A 32 -8.51 -6.47 7.80
CA ALA A 32 -9.73 -6.43 8.61
C ALA A 32 -10.55 -5.16 8.38
N ALA A 33 -9.92 -4.03 8.06
CA ALA A 33 -10.64 -2.81 7.72
C ALA A 33 -11.31 -2.90 6.34
N LEU A 34 -10.69 -3.57 5.36
CA LEU A 34 -11.32 -3.83 4.05
C LEU A 34 -12.61 -4.65 4.18
N ASP A 35 -12.67 -5.59 5.14
CA ASP A 35 -13.86 -6.39 5.40
C ASP A 35 -15.00 -5.59 6.08
N ARG A 36 -14.65 -4.56 6.85
CA ARG A 36 -15.60 -3.76 7.65
C ARG A 36 -16.08 -2.48 7.00
N VAL A 37 -15.30 -1.94 6.07
CA VAL A 37 -15.60 -0.66 5.41
C VAL A 37 -16.11 -0.93 4.00
N GLU A 38 -17.38 -0.61 3.78
CA GLU A 38 -17.99 -0.72 2.46
C GLU A 38 -17.37 0.25 1.44
N GLY A 39 -17.42 -0.13 0.16
CA GLY A 39 -16.99 0.73 -0.95
C GLY A 39 -15.57 0.48 -1.44
N MET A 40 -14.78 -0.39 -0.79
CA MET A 40 -13.45 -0.80 -1.26
C MET A 40 -13.49 -2.26 -1.74
N ARG A 41 -13.25 -2.47 -3.02
CA ARG A 41 -13.04 -3.82 -3.57
C ARG A 41 -11.59 -4.24 -3.39
N CYS A 42 -11.36 -5.35 -2.71
CA CYS A 42 -10.03 -5.96 -2.60
C CYS A 42 -9.83 -7.03 -3.68
N VAL A 43 -8.69 -6.97 -4.36
CA VAL A 43 -8.25 -7.94 -5.36
C VAL A 43 -6.91 -8.51 -4.92
N LEU A 44 -6.87 -9.81 -4.62
CA LEU A 44 -5.65 -10.50 -4.23
C LEU A 44 -4.73 -10.69 -5.43
N GLY A 45 -3.48 -10.25 -5.31
CA GLY A 45 -2.37 -10.63 -6.17
C GLY A 45 -1.45 -11.60 -5.45
N LEU A 46 -0.85 -12.54 -6.17
CA LEU A 46 0.04 -13.54 -5.59
C LEU A 46 1.53 -13.13 -5.62
N PHE A 47 1.79 -11.90 -6.04
CA PHE A 47 3.12 -11.29 -6.10
C PHE A 47 2.97 -9.77 -6.20
N GLU A 48 3.76 -9.01 -5.46
CA GLU A 48 3.59 -7.56 -5.37
C GLU A 48 3.88 -6.83 -6.69
N GLY A 49 4.73 -7.40 -7.55
CA GLY A 49 4.90 -6.89 -8.92
C GLY A 49 3.60 -6.95 -9.73
N VAL A 50 2.80 -8.01 -9.55
CA VAL A 50 1.46 -8.10 -10.15
C VAL A 50 0.52 -7.06 -9.54
N VAL A 51 0.57 -6.89 -8.22
CA VAL A 51 -0.26 -5.91 -7.49
C VAL A 51 -0.03 -4.49 -8.00
N THR A 52 1.24 -4.06 -8.07
CA THR A 52 1.60 -2.70 -8.53
C THR A 52 1.36 -2.52 -10.03
N GLY A 53 1.59 -3.56 -10.84
CA GLY A 53 1.26 -3.53 -12.27
C GLY A 53 -0.24 -3.46 -12.55
N ALA A 54 -1.05 -4.15 -11.74
CA ALA A 54 -2.50 -4.08 -11.84
C ALA A 54 -3.02 -2.67 -11.48
N ALA A 55 -2.47 -2.04 -10.43
CA ALA A 55 -2.82 -0.68 -10.05
C ALA A 55 -2.46 0.34 -11.14
N ASP A 56 -1.27 0.22 -11.75
CA ASP A 56 -0.86 1.05 -12.90
C ASP A 56 -1.82 0.87 -14.09
N GLY A 57 -2.10 -0.39 -14.46
CA GLY A 57 -3.04 -0.70 -15.54
C GLY A 57 -4.46 -0.19 -15.25
N TYR A 58 -4.93 -0.33 -14.02
CA TYR A 58 -6.24 0.19 -13.62
C TYR A 58 -6.34 1.70 -13.82
N TYR A 59 -5.34 2.46 -13.35
CA TYR A 59 -5.33 3.91 -13.56
C TYR A 59 -5.31 4.29 -15.03
N ARG A 60 -4.47 3.66 -15.85
CA ARG A 60 -4.38 3.94 -17.30
C ARG A 60 -5.68 3.68 -18.03
N MET A 61 -6.46 2.70 -17.59
CA MET A 61 -7.73 2.34 -18.24
C MET A 61 -8.92 3.15 -17.75
N THR A 62 -8.91 3.59 -16.49
CA THR A 62 -10.09 4.21 -15.85
C THR A 62 -9.91 5.70 -15.53
N GLY A 63 -8.67 6.18 -15.44
CA GLY A 63 -8.35 7.51 -14.91
C GLY A 63 -8.52 7.63 -13.39
N ASN A 64 -8.94 6.57 -12.70
CA ASN A 64 -9.15 6.57 -11.25
C ASN A 64 -7.98 5.91 -10.52
N PRO A 65 -7.52 6.47 -9.39
CA PRO A 65 -6.46 5.85 -8.61
C PRO A 65 -6.92 4.55 -7.94
N ALA A 66 -5.99 3.61 -7.80
CA ALA A 66 -6.15 2.44 -6.94
C ALA A 66 -5.20 2.52 -5.75
N SER A 67 -5.50 1.79 -4.69
CA SER A 67 -4.52 1.51 -3.64
C SER A 67 -3.83 0.17 -3.86
N THR A 68 -2.63 0.03 -3.30
CA THR A 68 -1.94 -1.26 -3.17
C THR A 68 -1.67 -1.56 -1.70
N LEU A 69 -1.61 -2.83 -1.34
CA LEU A 69 -1.16 -3.29 -0.04
C LEU A 69 0.04 -4.23 -0.23
N LEU A 70 1.20 -3.83 0.29
CA LEU A 70 2.48 -4.49 0.08
C LEU A 70 3.08 -4.93 1.42
N HIS A 71 3.68 -6.14 1.42
CA HIS A 71 4.22 -6.74 2.64
C HIS A 71 5.62 -6.22 2.97
N LEU A 72 5.68 -5.19 3.82
CA LEU A 72 6.93 -4.62 4.35
C LEU A 72 7.94 -4.23 3.25
N GLY A 73 9.21 -4.15 3.59
CA GLY A 73 10.28 -3.81 2.66
C GLY A 73 10.43 -4.78 1.48
N PRO A 74 10.44 -6.11 1.70
CA PRO A 74 10.51 -7.06 0.59
C PRO A 74 9.33 -6.96 -0.38
N GLY A 75 8.12 -6.75 0.11
CA GLY A 75 6.95 -6.55 -0.74
C GLY A 75 7.03 -5.27 -1.56
N LEU A 76 7.49 -4.17 -0.96
CA LEU A 76 7.78 -2.95 -1.71
C LEU A 76 8.85 -3.19 -2.77
N GLY A 77 9.95 -3.87 -2.41
CA GLY A 77 11.03 -4.23 -3.34
C GLY A 77 10.53 -4.98 -4.57
N ASN A 78 9.66 -5.97 -4.36
CA ASN A 78 9.03 -6.73 -5.46
C ASN A 78 8.16 -5.85 -6.37
N GLY A 79 7.56 -4.80 -5.84
CA GLY A 79 6.67 -3.89 -6.57
C GLY A 79 7.38 -2.80 -7.36
N LEU A 80 8.66 -2.51 -7.08
CA LEU A 80 9.36 -1.31 -7.56
C LEU A 80 9.41 -1.17 -9.08
N ALA A 81 9.57 -2.25 -9.83
CA ALA A 81 9.68 -2.19 -11.28
C ALA A 81 8.42 -1.56 -11.92
N ASN A 82 7.24 -1.97 -11.47
CA ASN A 82 5.99 -1.41 -11.96
C ASN A 82 5.66 -0.05 -11.35
N LEU A 83 6.10 0.24 -10.12
CA LEU A 83 6.02 1.60 -9.56
C LEU A 83 6.89 2.59 -10.33
N HIS A 84 8.08 2.17 -10.79
CA HIS A 84 8.87 2.97 -11.73
C HIS A 84 8.08 3.28 -13.00
N ASN A 85 7.44 2.28 -13.60
CA ASN A 85 6.65 2.46 -14.82
C ASN A 85 5.44 3.35 -14.59
N ALA A 86 4.74 3.18 -13.48
CA ALA A 86 3.61 4.02 -13.07
C ALA A 86 4.02 5.49 -12.90
N LYS A 87 5.14 5.74 -12.21
CA LYS A 87 5.70 7.08 -12.04
C LYS A 87 6.02 7.74 -13.39
N LYS A 88 6.64 7.01 -14.31
CA LYS A 88 6.94 7.52 -15.66
C LYS A 88 5.69 7.80 -16.48
N ALA A 89 4.63 7.06 -16.26
CA ALA A 89 3.34 7.25 -16.92
C ALA A 89 2.44 8.31 -16.25
N GLY A 90 2.80 8.81 -15.08
CA GLY A 90 1.95 9.70 -14.28
C GLY A 90 0.72 9.01 -13.72
N SER A 91 0.77 7.69 -13.50
CA SER A 91 -0.34 6.92 -12.93
C SER A 91 -0.49 7.19 -11.44
N GLY A 92 -1.70 7.57 -11.02
CA GLY A 92 -2.04 7.78 -9.62
C GLY A 92 -2.22 6.45 -8.88
N ILE A 93 -1.34 6.15 -7.92
CA ILE A 93 -1.42 4.96 -7.07
C ILE A 93 -1.15 5.39 -5.63
N VAL A 94 -1.96 4.90 -4.69
CA VAL A 94 -1.73 5.04 -3.26
C VAL A 94 -1.15 3.73 -2.74
N ASN A 95 0.17 3.68 -2.54
CA ASN A 95 0.83 2.50 -2.03
C ASN A 95 0.78 2.50 -0.49
N ILE A 96 0.27 1.42 0.08
CA ILE A 96 0.23 1.16 1.52
C ILE A 96 1.22 0.03 1.77
N VAL A 97 2.23 0.32 2.55
CA VAL A 97 3.28 -0.63 2.91
C VAL A 97 3.20 -0.89 4.40
N GLY A 98 3.12 -2.15 4.79
CA GLY A 98 3.17 -2.52 6.20
C GLY A 98 4.51 -2.18 6.83
N GLU A 99 4.51 -2.05 8.15
CA GLU A 99 5.72 -1.86 8.94
C GLU A 99 5.59 -2.62 10.26
N HIS A 100 6.72 -2.94 10.87
CA HIS A 100 6.73 -3.46 12.22
C HIS A 100 6.26 -2.40 13.22
N ALA A 101 5.65 -2.87 14.32
CA ALA A 101 5.33 -1.97 15.43
C ALA A 101 6.58 -1.22 15.91
N GLY A 102 6.47 0.08 16.19
CA GLY A 102 7.62 0.93 16.53
C GLY A 102 8.51 0.38 17.65
N TYR A 103 7.91 -0.29 18.65
CA TYR A 103 8.66 -0.94 19.72
C TYR A 103 9.46 -2.18 19.25
N HIS A 104 9.11 -2.76 18.10
CA HIS A 104 9.73 -3.97 17.56
C HIS A 104 10.88 -3.67 16.59
N ILE A 105 10.89 -2.53 15.92
CA ILE A 105 11.90 -2.13 14.91
C ILE A 105 13.33 -2.28 15.44
N LYS A 106 13.57 -1.95 16.71
CA LYS A 106 14.89 -2.06 17.35
C LYS A 106 15.48 -3.48 17.39
N HIS A 107 14.66 -4.51 17.15
CA HIS A 107 15.10 -5.90 17.16
C HIS A 107 15.58 -6.38 15.79
N ASP A 108 15.52 -5.52 14.78
CA ASP A 108 15.98 -5.80 13.41
C ASP A 108 15.54 -7.16 12.88
N ALA A 109 14.21 -7.40 12.95
CA ALA A 109 13.60 -8.64 12.48
C ALA A 109 13.86 -8.83 10.97
N PRO A 110 13.82 -10.08 10.44
CA PRO A 110 14.24 -10.41 9.06
C PRO A 110 13.58 -9.59 7.94
N LEU A 111 12.41 -9.01 8.18
CA LEU A 111 11.70 -8.19 7.19
C LEU A 111 11.85 -6.68 7.44
N ASN A 112 12.61 -6.29 8.47
CA ASN A 112 12.89 -4.89 8.73
C ASN A 112 13.69 -4.27 7.58
N SER A 113 13.35 -3.05 7.19
CA SER A 113 13.97 -2.37 6.05
C SER A 113 13.81 -0.86 6.16
N ASP A 114 14.67 -0.11 5.50
CA ASP A 114 14.45 1.33 5.23
C ASP A 114 13.38 1.50 4.14
N ILE A 115 12.11 1.32 4.53
CA ILE A 115 10.96 1.39 3.62
C ILE A 115 10.88 2.76 2.96
N GLU A 116 11.09 3.84 3.70
CA GLU A 116 11.06 5.20 3.13
C GLU A 116 12.18 5.41 2.10
N GLY A 117 13.40 4.99 2.41
CA GLY A 117 14.55 5.09 1.51
C GLY A 117 14.30 4.32 0.21
N VAL A 118 13.69 3.15 0.29
CA VAL A 118 13.33 2.32 -0.88
C VAL A 118 12.17 2.96 -1.67
N ALA A 119 11.19 3.55 -0.99
CA ALA A 119 10.02 4.15 -1.65
C ALA A 119 10.33 5.47 -2.38
N ARG A 120 11.20 6.32 -1.81
CA ARG A 120 11.44 7.69 -2.28
C ARG A 120 11.72 7.83 -3.78
N PRO A 121 12.58 7.03 -4.41
CA PRO A 121 12.87 7.19 -5.85
C PRO A 121 11.66 6.94 -6.75
N MET A 122 10.71 6.12 -6.28
CA MET A 122 9.54 5.68 -7.07
C MET A 122 8.23 6.37 -6.64
N SER A 123 8.30 7.34 -5.73
CA SER A 123 7.14 8.05 -5.19
C SER A 123 7.31 9.55 -5.28
N ASP A 124 6.23 10.29 -5.42
CA ASP A 124 6.22 11.75 -5.36
C ASP A 124 6.02 12.24 -3.91
N TRP A 125 5.45 11.40 -3.08
CA TRP A 125 5.24 11.66 -1.66
C TRP A 125 5.37 10.36 -0.86
N VAL A 126 6.03 10.43 0.29
CA VAL A 126 6.21 9.31 1.24
C VAL A 126 5.99 9.82 2.65
N MET A 127 5.23 9.09 3.43
CA MET A 127 4.98 9.40 4.84
C MET A 127 4.90 8.11 5.65
N THR A 128 5.58 8.09 6.79
CA THR A 128 5.41 7.05 7.81
C THR A 128 4.51 7.58 8.92
N SER A 129 3.40 6.88 9.17
CA SER A 129 2.48 7.19 10.27
C SER A 129 2.97 6.52 11.55
N CYS A 130 3.24 7.31 12.59
CA CYS A 130 3.67 6.80 13.90
C CYS A 130 2.51 6.51 14.86
N SER A 131 1.30 6.89 14.51
CA SER A 131 0.10 6.69 15.35
C SER A 131 -1.17 6.71 14.53
N ALA A 132 -2.28 6.27 15.13
CA ALA A 132 -3.60 6.33 14.49
C ALA A 132 -4.15 7.76 14.34
N GLN A 133 -3.52 8.75 14.94
CA GLN A 133 -3.89 10.17 14.87
C GLN A 133 -3.01 10.98 13.91
N ALA A 134 -1.93 10.38 13.41
CA ALA A 134 -0.99 11.02 12.51
C ALA A 134 -1.50 11.13 11.07
#